data_ac60cc164eaf015565fa02ad70342b57
#
_entry.id   ac60cc164eaf015565fa02ad70342b57
#
_cell.length_a   1.000
_cell.length_b   1.000
_cell.length_c   1.000
_cell.angle_alpha   90.00
_cell.angle_beta   90.00
_cell.angle_gamma   90.00
#
_symmetry.space_group_name_H-M   'P 1'
#
loop_
_entity.id
_entity.type
_entity.pdbx_description
1 polymer ?
#
loop_
_entity_poly.entity_id
_entity_poly.type
_entity_poly.pdbx_seq_one_letter_code
_entity_poly.pdbx_strand_id
1 'polypeptide(L)'
;MDFIWNKIQFVITDLGGGKLGEKIPMHVHAKGCYELHFITEGKGTLIADGREIELKKNDFFITGPNIRHSQNYDEQSPIEDVFVLIQIKNDKSKNVFSSIFTQHNFCYLENVDNKFAKMLLSEWKNKNPDYESVISGLMIIILTQITRLLLPKDFQEFANKENLNDKRFAIIEQAFLYENEITLTKLSQMIGLCDRQTQSLLKKYYGKSFREIKKESGR
;
A
#
# COMPACT_ATOMS: atom_id res chain seq x y z
N MET A 1 -5.22 -2.72 15.27
CA MET A 1 -3.89 -2.27 14.75
C MET A 1 -4.13 -1.28 13.62
N ASP A 2 -3.54 -0.08 13.70
CA ASP A 2 -3.80 1.02 12.76
C ASP A 2 -2.62 1.18 11.80
N PHE A 3 -2.91 1.50 10.54
CA PHE A 3 -1.90 1.88 9.57
C PHE A 3 -2.43 2.94 8.58
N ILE A 4 -1.53 3.64 7.92
CA ILE A 4 -1.87 4.65 6.92
C ILE A 4 -1.35 4.22 5.55
N TRP A 5 -2.23 4.22 4.56
CA TRP A 5 -1.88 3.98 3.16
C TRP A 5 -2.55 5.04 2.28
N ASN A 6 -1.76 5.74 1.48
CA ASN A 6 -2.22 6.83 0.60
C ASN A 6 -3.11 7.87 1.30
N LYS A 7 -2.73 8.27 2.53
CA LYS A 7 -3.46 9.21 3.40
C LYS A 7 -4.81 8.70 3.92
N ILE A 8 -5.13 7.44 3.69
CA ILE A 8 -6.30 6.77 4.23
C ILE A 8 -5.87 6.04 5.50
N GLN A 9 -6.62 6.21 6.58
CA GLN A 9 -6.40 5.48 7.83
C GLN A 9 -7.22 4.20 7.83
N PHE A 10 -6.55 3.08 8.04
CA PHE A 10 -7.12 1.75 8.18
C PHE A 10 -6.88 1.19 9.57
N VAL A 11 -7.80 0.33 9.99
CA VAL A 11 -7.63 -0.51 11.18
C VAL A 11 -7.78 -1.95 10.75
N ILE A 12 -6.81 -2.79 11.08
CA ILE A 12 -6.96 -4.24 11.02
C ILE A 12 -7.78 -4.65 12.23
N THR A 13 -8.99 -5.14 12.00
CA THR A 13 -9.91 -5.57 13.05
C THR A 13 -9.82 -7.07 13.31
N ASP A 14 -9.45 -7.85 12.28
CA ASP A 14 -9.16 -9.27 12.39
C ASP A 14 -8.13 -9.69 11.35
N LEU A 15 -7.34 -10.71 11.68
CA LEU A 15 -6.31 -11.29 10.81
C LEU A 15 -6.09 -12.73 11.22
N GLY A 16 -6.20 -13.62 10.27
CA GLY A 16 -6.01 -15.02 10.54
C GLY A 16 -5.78 -15.83 9.27
N GLY A 17 -5.88 -17.13 9.42
CA GLY A 17 -5.79 -18.04 8.30
C GLY A 17 -5.26 -19.41 8.69
N GLY A 18 -5.30 -20.29 7.71
CA GLY A 18 -4.93 -21.68 7.78
C GLY A 18 -5.93 -22.57 7.06
N LYS A 19 -5.93 -23.84 7.38
CA LYS A 19 -6.82 -24.82 6.77
C LYS A 19 -8.25 -24.61 7.26
N LEU A 20 -9.18 -24.45 6.33
CA LEU A 20 -10.59 -24.34 6.64
C LEU A 20 -11.14 -25.68 7.11
N GLY A 21 -11.58 -25.74 8.36
CA GLY A 21 -12.14 -26.97 8.98
C GLY A 21 -13.65 -27.02 8.98
N GLU A 22 -14.30 -25.86 8.76
CA GLU A 22 -15.75 -25.71 8.76
C GLU A 22 -16.17 -24.73 7.68
N LYS A 23 -17.42 -24.83 7.23
CA LYS A 23 -18.00 -23.86 6.30
C LYS A 23 -18.15 -22.49 6.97
N ILE A 24 -17.70 -21.45 6.28
CA ILE A 24 -18.01 -20.07 6.70
C ILE A 24 -19.46 -19.76 6.30
N PRO A 25 -20.36 -19.53 7.26
CA PRO A 25 -21.78 -19.32 6.98
C PRO A 25 -22.01 -17.99 6.26
N MET A 26 -23.18 -17.84 5.64
CA MET A 26 -23.58 -16.61 4.97
C MET A 26 -23.62 -15.43 5.95
N HIS A 27 -22.85 -14.38 5.66
CA HIS A 27 -22.77 -13.17 6.48
C HIS A 27 -22.50 -11.92 5.64
N VAL A 28 -22.39 -10.77 6.29
CA VAL A 28 -22.08 -9.46 5.68
C VAL A 28 -21.20 -8.64 6.61
N HIS A 29 -20.46 -7.72 6.04
CA HIS A 29 -19.66 -6.76 6.80
C HIS A 29 -20.35 -5.41 6.97
N ALA A 30 -19.99 -4.72 8.05
CA ALA A 30 -20.46 -3.38 8.34
C ALA A 30 -19.92 -2.34 7.36
N LYS A 31 -20.52 -1.14 7.37
CA LYS A 31 -20.06 -0.02 6.56
C LYS A 31 -18.58 0.29 6.81
N GLY A 32 -17.82 0.41 5.73
CA GLY A 32 -16.38 0.69 5.76
C GLY A 32 -15.50 -0.51 6.13
N CYS A 33 -16.09 -1.70 6.35
CA CYS A 33 -15.34 -2.93 6.60
C CYS A 33 -15.19 -3.73 5.31
N TYR A 34 -13.99 -4.22 5.07
CA TYR A 34 -13.62 -5.03 3.90
C TYR A 34 -12.82 -6.24 4.38
N GLU A 35 -13.18 -7.41 3.91
CA GLU A 35 -12.44 -8.63 4.18
C GLU A 35 -11.72 -9.07 2.90
N LEU A 36 -10.41 -9.28 3.03
CA LEU A 36 -9.52 -9.72 1.98
C LEU A 36 -9.17 -11.18 2.22
N HIS A 37 -9.36 -12.03 1.22
CA HIS A 37 -9.03 -13.45 1.28
C HIS A 37 -8.00 -13.82 0.22
N PHE A 38 -6.97 -14.55 0.63
CA PHE A 38 -5.92 -15.10 -0.23
C PHE A 38 -5.95 -16.61 -0.11
N ILE A 39 -6.37 -17.31 -1.17
CA ILE A 39 -6.41 -18.76 -1.18
C ILE A 39 -5.00 -19.28 -1.44
N THR A 40 -4.38 -19.82 -0.41
CA THR A 40 -2.97 -20.26 -0.46
C THR A 40 -2.81 -21.69 -0.92
N GLU A 41 -3.77 -22.56 -0.66
CA GLU A 41 -3.84 -23.94 -1.11
C GLU A 41 -5.30 -24.43 -1.17
N GLY A 42 -5.53 -25.58 -1.79
CA GLY A 42 -6.81 -26.29 -1.79
C GLY A 42 -7.83 -25.76 -2.79
N LYS A 43 -9.09 -26.20 -2.61
CA LYS A 43 -10.25 -25.87 -3.45
C LYS A 43 -11.49 -25.70 -2.60
N GLY A 44 -12.44 -24.95 -3.14
CA GLY A 44 -13.75 -24.74 -2.51
C GLY A 44 -14.66 -23.86 -3.35
N THR A 45 -15.67 -23.30 -2.70
CA THR A 45 -16.68 -22.47 -3.36
C THR A 45 -16.94 -21.21 -2.53
N LEU A 46 -16.94 -20.08 -3.19
CA LEU A 46 -17.40 -18.80 -2.67
C LEU A 46 -18.79 -18.50 -3.25
N ILE A 47 -19.76 -18.20 -2.39
CA ILE A 47 -21.00 -17.58 -2.82
C ILE A 47 -20.90 -16.12 -2.39
N ALA A 48 -20.90 -15.19 -3.34
CA ALA A 48 -20.82 -13.77 -3.07
C ALA A 48 -21.59 -12.97 -4.11
N ASP A 49 -22.32 -11.94 -3.68
CA ASP A 49 -23.10 -11.07 -4.55
C ASP A 49 -24.02 -11.84 -5.52
N GLY A 50 -24.64 -12.93 -5.03
CA GLY A 50 -25.51 -13.81 -5.82
C GLY A 50 -24.82 -14.68 -6.86
N ARG A 51 -23.49 -14.75 -6.83
CA ARG A 51 -22.67 -15.57 -7.74
C ARG A 51 -22.04 -16.71 -6.96
N GLU A 52 -21.91 -17.84 -7.62
CA GLU A 52 -21.11 -18.97 -7.16
C GLU A 52 -19.79 -19.02 -7.95
N ILE A 53 -18.67 -19.06 -7.22
CA ILE A 53 -17.33 -19.01 -7.78
C ILE A 53 -16.52 -20.18 -7.21
N GLU A 54 -15.94 -20.98 -8.09
CA GLU A 54 -14.97 -22.00 -7.68
C GLU A 54 -13.67 -21.32 -7.24
N LEU A 55 -13.20 -21.68 -6.05
CA LEU A 55 -11.95 -21.20 -5.48
C LEU A 55 -10.85 -22.23 -5.66
N LYS A 56 -9.65 -21.74 -5.99
CA LYS A 56 -8.43 -22.55 -6.12
C LYS A 56 -7.22 -21.76 -5.61
N LYS A 57 -6.11 -22.44 -5.47
CA LYS A 57 -4.83 -21.82 -5.10
C LYS A 57 -4.50 -20.61 -5.96
N ASN A 58 -4.02 -19.54 -5.31
CA ASN A 58 -3.68 -18.23 -5.85
C ASN A 58 -4.89 -17.39 -6.29
N ASP A 59 -6.08 -17.76 -5.86
CA ASP A 59 -7.23 -16.88 -5.98
C ASP A 59 -7.25 -15.87 -4.84
N PHE A 60 -7.80 -14.72 -5.14
CA PHE A 60 -7.99 -13.61 -4.21
C PHE A 60 -9.40 -13.05 -4.36
N PHE A 61 -10.02 -12.70 -3.25
CA PHE A 61 -11.25 -11.94 -3.30
C PHE A 61 -11.36 -10.93 -2.15
N ILE A 62 -12.16 -9.90 -2.40
CA ILE A 62 -12.58 -8.91 -1.40
C ILE A 62 -14.08 -8.96 -1.28
N THR A 63 -14.58 -8.93 -0.04
CA THR A 63 -15.97 -8.71 0.30
C THR A 63 -16.08 -7.48 1.19
N GLY A 64 -16.79 -6.47 0.70
CA GLY A 64 -16.99 -5.19 1.40
C GLY A 64 -18.41 -5.06 1.98
N PRO A 65 -18.82 -3.84 2.34
CA PRO A 65 -20.10 -3.57 2.94
C PRO A 65 -21.29 -4.09 2.11
N ASN A 66 -22.26 -4.72 2.79
CA ASN A 66 -23.49 -5.25 2.20
C ASN A 66 -23.34 -6.42 1.21
N ILE A 67 -22.13 -6.90 0.95
CA ILE A 67 -21.94 -8.11 0.15
C ILE A 67 -22.21 -9.34 1.01
N ARG A 68 -23.33 -10.03 0.72
CA ARG A 68 -23.63 -11.31 1.36
C ARG A 68 -22.72 -12.38 0.77
N HIS A 69 -21.99 -13.07 1.63
CA HIS A 69 -21.06 -14.09 1.18
C HIS A 69 -20.92 -15.24 2.16
N SER A 70 -20.54 -16.39 1.62
CA SER A 70 -20.22 -17.60 2.38
C SER A 70 -19.14 -18.38 1.66
N GLN A 71 -18.35 -19.15 2.37
CA GLN A 71 -17.27 -19.95 1.80
C GLN A 71 -17.42 -21.40 2.24
N ASN A 72 -17.23 -22.32 1.29
CA ASN A 72 -17.19 -23.74 1.52
C ASN A 72 -15.88 -24.31 0.99
N TYR A 73 -15.50 -25.50 1.43
CA TYR A 73 -14.27 -26.17 1.01
C TYR A 73 -14.57 -27.56 0.45
N ASP A 74 -13.68 -28.06 -0.38
CA ASP A 74 -13.66 -29.44 -0.84
C ASP A 74 -13.04 -30.31 0.25
N GLU A 75 -13.72 -31.38 0.67
CA GLU A 75 -13.26 -32.26 1.74
C GLU A 75 -11.95 -33.00 1.36
N GLN A 76 -11.75 -33.28 0.07
CA GLN A 76 -10.53 -33.97 -0.44
C GLN A 76 -9.35 -33.02 -0.60
N SER A 77 -9.62 -31.73 -0.78
CA SER A 77 -8.61 -30.69 -0.98
C SER A 77 -9.01 -29.39 -0.26
N PRO A 78 -9.07 -29.39 1.08
CA PRO A 78 -9.57 -28.25 1.84
C PRO A 78 -8.78 -26.98 1.59
N ILE A 79 -9.51 -25.87 1.49
CA ILE A 79 -8.92 -24.54 1.36
C ILE A 79 -7.99 -24.24 2.54
N GLU A 80 -6.81 -23.71 2.21
CA GLU A 80 -6.02 -22.90 3.14
C GLU A 80 -6.08 -21.47 2.67
N ASP A 81 -6.45 -20.56 3.56
CA ASP A 81 -6.48 -19.14 3.23
C ASP A 81 -5.70 -18.28 4.24
N VAL A 82 -5.50 -17.04 3.86
CA VAL A 82 -5.14 -15.94 4.75
C VAL A 82 -6.22 -14.87 4.58
N PHE A 83 -6.85 -14.49 5.68
CA PHE A 83 -7.84 -13.43 5.64
C PHE A 83 -7.41 -12.23 6.48
N VAL A 84 -7.83 -11.06 6.05
CA VAL A 84 -7.63 -9.79 6.77
C VAL A 84 -8.91 -8.98 6.71
N LEU A 85 -9.49 -8.71 7.87
CA LEU A 85 -10.61 -7.78 8.00
C LEU A 85 -10.09 -6.39 8.34
N ILE A 86 -10.31 -5.44 7.45
CA ILE A 86 -9.89 -4.05 7.62
C ILE A 86 -11.10 -3.13 7.69
N GLN A 87 -10.96 -2.05 8.45
CA GLN A 87 -11.94 -0.97 8.50
C GLN A 87 -11.31 0.36 8.07
N ILE A 88 -11.95 1.07 7.15
CA ILE A 88 -11.59 2.44 6.79
C ILE A 88 -12.13 3.38 7.87
N LYS A 89 -11.25 4.10 8.57
CA LYS A 89 -11.62 5.07 9.63
C LYS A 89 -11.79 6.47 9.08
N ASN A 90 -10.95 6.86 8.17
CA ASN A 90 -10.95 8.22 7.65
C ASN A 90 -10.46 8.22 6.21
N ASP A 91 -11.36 8.54 5.30
CA ASP A 91 -11.06 8.75 3.89
C ASP A 91 -11.38 10.20 3.52
N LYS A 92 -10.50 11.11 3.91
CA LYS A 92 -10.57 12.53 3.50
C LYS A 92 -9.91 12.78 2.14
N SER A 93 -9.25 11.77 1.57
CA SER A 93 -8.30 12.00 0.51
C SER A 93 -8.93 12.08 -0.89
N LYS A 94 -10.16 11.59 -1.11
CA LYS A 94 -10.77 11.49 -2.45
C LYS A 94 -9.77 11.04 -3.53
N ASN A 95 -8.88 10.11 -3.18
CA ASN A 95 -7.90 9.61 -4.12
C ASN A 95 -8.44 8.37 -4.87
N VAL A 96 -7.78 8.01 -5.95
CA VAL A 96 -8.20 6.88 -6.79
C VAL A 96 -8.21 5.56 -6.02
N PHE A 97 -7.32 5.39 -5.04
CA PHE A 97 -7.19 4.16 -4.28
C PHE A 97 -8.35 3.93 -3.31
N SER A 98 -8.85 4.99 -2.65
CA SER A 98 -10.06 4.87 -1.83
C SER A 98 -11.29 4.58 -2.68
N SER A 99 -11.36 5.13 -3.89
CA SER A 99 -12.49 4.89 -4.80
C SER A 99 -12.57 3.44 -5.25
N ILE A 100 -11.44 2.73 -5.36
CA ILE A 100 -11.43 1.30 -5.72
C ILE A 100 -12.18 0.48 -4.68
N PHE A 101 -11.91 0.68 -3.39
CA PHE A 101 -12.64 -0.02 -2.34
C PHE A 101 -14.10 0.36 -2.25
N THR A 102 -14.44 1.63 -2.53
CA THR A 102 -15.83 2.10 -2.47
C THR A 102 -16.65 1.78 -3.71
N GLN A 103 -16.01 1.64 -4.86
CA GLN A 103 -16.67 1.28 -6.13
C GLN A 103 -16.75 -0.24 -6.34
N HIS A 104 -15.84 -1.01 -5.78
CA HIS A 104 -15.76 -2.46 -5.90
C HIS A 104 -15.94 -3.12 -4.53
N ASN A 105 -17.18 -3.08 -4.00
CA ASN A 105 -17.48 -3.80 -2.75
C ASN A 105 -17.26 -5.31 -2.87
N PHE A 106 -17.27 -5.85 -4.08
CA PHE A 106 -16.88 -7.22 -4.38
C PHE A 106 -15.90 -7.26 -5.54
N CYS A 107 -14.84 -8.02 -5.36
CA CYS A 107 -13.83 -8.26 -6.39
C CYS A 107 -13.29 -9.68 -6.24
N TYR A 108 -13.09 -10.36 -7.36
CA TYR A 108 -12.43 -11.66 -7.45
C TYR A 108 -11.33 -11.60 -8.51
N LEU A 109 -10.14 -12.09 -8.18
CA LEU A 109 -8.97 -12.12 -9.04
C LEU A 109 -8.33 -13.51 -8.99
N GLU A 110 -7.93 -14.02 -10.15
CA GLU A 110 -7.17 -15.26 -10.26
C GLU A 110 -5.65 -14.99 -10.35
N ASN A 111 -4.84 -15.99 -9.97
CA ASN A 111 -3.38 -15.97 -10.11
C ASN A 111 -2.71 -14.78 -9.39
N VAL A 112 -3.21 -14.41 -8.24
CA VAL A 112 -2.60 -13.40 -7.37
C VAL A 112 -1.47 -14.01 -6.56
N ASP A 113 -0.30 -13.38 -6.56
CA ASP A 113 0.82 -13.79 -5.70
C ASP A 113 0.46 -13.58 -4.24
N ASN A 114 0.39 -14.66 -3.48
CA ASN A 114 0.05 -14.67 -2.06
C ASN A 114 1.26 -14.68 -1.11
N LYS A 115 2.46 -14.43 -1.62
CA LYS A 115 3.70 -14.41 -0.84
C LYS A 115 3.61 -13.49 0.37
N PHE A 116 3.16 -12.28 0.17
CA PHE A 116 3.07 -11.29 1.26
C PHE A 116 1.94 -11.60 2.23
N ALA A 117 0.85 -12.23 1.79
CA ALA A 117 -0.20 -12.71 2.67
C ALA A 117 0.31 -13.84 3.59
N LYS A 118 1.09 -14.78 3.05
CA LYS A 118 1.74 -15.82 3.85
C LYS A 118 2.73 -15.24 4.88
N MET A 119 3.52 -14.24 4.49
CA MET A 119 4.40 -13.52 5.42
C MET A 119 3.61 -12.82 6.52
N LEU A 120 2.51 -12.16 6.16
CA LEU A 120 1.61 -11.49 7.09
C LEU A 120 1.05 -12.46 8.15
N LEU A 121 0.56 -13.63 7.71
CA LEU A 121 0.05 -14.66 8.61
C LEU A 121 1.15 -15.22 9.53
N SER A 122 2.35 -15.43 8.99
CA SER A 122 3.51 -15.90 9.77
C SER A 122 3.87 -14.89 10.86
N GLU A 123 3.95 -13.62 10.52
CA GLU A 123 4.26 -12.56 11.48
C GLU A 123 3.19 -12.42 12.56
N TRP A 124 1.92 -12.50 12.15
CA TRP A 124 0.79 -12.50 13.08
C TRP A 124 0.80 -13.66 14.07
N LYS A 125 1.16 -14.86 13.62
CA LYS A 125 1.24 -16.05 14.47
C LYS A 125 2.44 -16.03 15.42
N ASN A 126 3.60 -15.56 14.96
CA ASN A 126 4.83 -15.57 15.72
C ASN A 126 4.95 -14.40 16.70
N LYS A 127 4.34 -13.26 16.38
CA LYS A 127 4.35 -12.03 17.20
C LYS A 127 5.76 -11.64 17.66
N ASN A 128 6.72 -11.65 16.72
CA ASN A 128 8.08 -11.19 16.98
C ASN A 128 8.10 -9.75 17.51
N PRO A 129 9.16 -9.30 18.16
CA PRO A 129 9.25 -7.90 18.58
C PRO A 129 8.95 -6.95 17.43
N ASP A 130 8.06 -5.96 17.67
CA ASP A 130 7.59 -4.97 16.68
C ASP A 130 6.84 -5.57 15.48
N TYR A 131 6.20 -6.73 15.64
CA TYR A 131 5.40 -7.38 14.59
C TYR A 131 4.32 -6.47 13.99
N GLU A 132 3.79 -5.52 14.75
CA GLU A 132 2.77 -4.58 14.27
C GLU A 132 3.29 -3.66 13.17
N SER A 133 4.53 -3.21 13.28
CA SER A 133 5.19 -2.43 12.22
C SER A 133 5.41 -3.26 10.95
N VAL A 134 5.81 -4.52 11.10
CA VAL A 134 5.97 -5.44 9.97
C VAL A 134 4.64 -5.71 9.28
N ILE A 135 3.58 -6.01 10.04
CA ILE A 135 2.23 -6.21 9.51
C ILE A 135 1.75 -4.96 8.76
N SER A 136 1.93 -3.77 9.33
CA SER A 136 1.56 -2.51 8.68
C SER A 136 2.27 -2.31 7.35
N GLY A 137 3.58 -2.60 7.29
CA GLY A 137 4.36 -2.57 6.05
C GLY A 137 3.87 -3.57 5.00
N LEU A 138 3.59 -4.81 5.41
CA LEU A 138 3.05 -5.85 4.53
C LEU A 138 1.67 -5.48 3.99
N MET A 139 0.78 -4.90 4.81
CA MET A 139 -0.52 -4.43 4.36
C MET A 139 -0.43 -3.32 3.32
N ILE A 140 0.52 -2.39 3.47
CA ILE A 140 0.77 -1.35 2.46
C ILE A 140 1.18 -1.97 1.12
N ILE A 141 2.06 -2.98 1.14
CA ILE A 141 2.49 -3.70 -0.07
C ILE A 141 1.29 -4.43 -0.69
N ILE A 142 0.55 -5.19 0.09
CA ILE A 142 -0.63 -5.96 -0.34
C ILE A 142 -1.66 -5.05 -0.99
N LEU A 143 -2.09 -4.00 -0.29
CA LEU A 143 -3.09 -3.06 -0.82
C LEU A 143 -2.60 -2.38 -2.11
N THR A 144 -1.32 -2.04 -2.19
CA THR A 144 -0.73 -1.46 -3.40
C THR A 144 -0.76 -2.45 -4.57
N GLN A 145 -0.41 -3.72 -4.35
CA GLN A 145 -0.42 -4.73 -5.40
C GLN A 145 -1.84 -5.01 -5.90
N ILE A 146 -2.79 -5.23 -4.99
CA ILE A 146 -4.20 -5.47 -5.36
C ILE A 146 -4.77 -4.28 -6.12
N THR A 147 -4.51 -3.07 -5.66
CA THR A 147 -4.96 -1.85 -6.34
C THR A 147 -4.42 -1.75 -7.76
N ARG A 148 -3.14 -2.09 -7.97
CA ARG A 148 -2.54 -2.09 -9.32
C ARG A 148 -3.20 -3.09 -10.25
N LEU A 149 -3.64 -4.24 -9.74
CA LEU A 149 -4.39 -5.24 -10.53
C LEU A 149 -5.80 -4.77 -10.89
N LEU A 150 -6.40 -3.92 -10.08
CA LEU A 150 -7.75 -3.38 -10.26
C LEU A 150 -7.79 -2.10 -11.09
N LEU A 151 -6.65 -1.44 -11.28
CA LEU A 151 -6.59 -0.23 -12.10
C LEU A 151 -6.80 -0.54 -13.59
N PRO A 152 -7.49 0.34 -14.33
CA PRO A 152 -7.51 0.24 -15.79
C PRO A 152 -6.11 0.20 -16.39
N LYS A 153 -5.91 -0.56 -17.47
CA LYS A 153 -4.59 -0.71 -18.12
C LYS A 153 -4.02 0.60 -18.66
N ASP A 154 -4.88 1.55 -18.95
CA ASP A 154 -4.58 2.90 -19.45
C ASP A 154 -4.51 3.94 -18.32
N PHE A 155 -4.58 3.49 -17.07
CA PHE A 155 -4.46 4.39 -15.93
C PHE A 155 -3.10 5.08 -15.95
N GLN A 156 -3.12 6.38 -16.25
CA GLN A 156 -1.99 7.26 -16.05
C GLN A 156 -2.09 7.87 -14.66
N GLU A 157 -1.16 7.52 -13.80
CA GLU A 157 -1.01 8.22 -12.54
C GLU A 157 -0.69 9.68 -12.87
N PHE A 158 -1.63 10.58 -12.60
CA PHE A 158 -1.28 11.99 -12.54
C PHE A 158 -0.23 12.09 -11.45
N ALA A 159 1.01 12.28 -11.87
CA ALA A 159 2.14 12.39 -10.99
C ALA A 159 1.71 13.26 -9.81
N ASN A 160 1.60 12.67 -8.63
CA ASN A 160 1.45 13.43 -7.40
C ASN A 160 2.46 14.55 -7.54
N LYS A 161 2.06 15.80 -7.32
CA LYS A 161 3.02 16.92 -7.26
C LYS A 161 4.02 16.51 -6.20
N GLU A 162 5.06 15.80 -6.64
CA GLU A 162 6.17 15.44 -5.78
C GLU A 162 6.57 16.73 -5.08
N ASN A 163 6.84 16.64 -3.81
CA ASN A 163 7.26 17.81 -3.06
C ASN A 163 8.51 18.36 -3.78
N LEU A 164 8.34 19.42 -4.55
CA LEU A 164 9.41 20.03 -5.34
C LEU A 164 10.66 20.33 -4.49
N ASN A 165 10.47 20.49 -3.17
CA ASN A 165 11.57 20.69 -2.25
C ASN A 165 12.41 19.41 -2.08
N ASP A 166 11.80 18.22 -1.98
CA ASP A 166 12.54 16.97 -1.77
C ASP A 166 13.45 16.65 -2.97
N LYS A 167 12.97 16.88 -4.20
CA LYS A 167 13.83 16.78 -5.40
C LYS A 167 14.96 17.79 -5.40
N ARG A 168 14.69 19.01 -4.99
CA ARG A 168 15.71 20.07 -4.92
C ARG A 168 16.82 19.71 -3.95
N PHE A 169 16.50 19.11 -2.80
CA PHE A 169 17.54 18.69 -1.84
C PHE A 169 18.47 17.64 -2.44
N ALA A 170 17.93 16.62 -3.09
CA ALA A 170 18.76 15.62 -3.76
C ALA A 170 19.69 16.25 -4.81
N ILE A 171 19.16 17.19 -5.63
CA ILE A 171 19.97 17.90 -6.62
C ILE A 171 21.07 18.76 -5.97
N ILE A 172 20.74 19.46 -4.87
CA ILE A 172 21.69 20.29 -4.12
C ILE A 172 22.83 19.42 -3.58
N GLU A 173 22.51 18.32 -2.92
CA GLU A 173 23.51 17.41 -2.36
C GLU A 173 24.39 16.82 -3.46
N GLN A 174 23.79 16.32 -4.55
CA GLN A 174 24.55 15.81 -5.70
C GLN A 174 25.46 16.88 -6.32
N ALA A 175 24.97 18.12 -6.47
CA ALA A 175 25.77 19.20 -7.02
C ALA A 175 26.98 19.52 -6.14
N PHE A 176 26.83 19.54 -4.82
CA PHE A 176 27.96 19.73 -3.93
C PHE A 176 28.88 18.51 -3.80
N LEU A 177 28.40 17.29 -4.09
CA LEU A 177 29.21 16.07 -4.03
C LEU A 177 30.01 15.82 -5.32
N TYR A 178 29.44 16.13 -6.48
CA TYR A 178 30.00 15.66 -7.76
C TYR A 178 30.40 16.77 -8.73
N GLU A 179 29.92 18.01 -8.57
CA GLU A 179 30.23 19.11 -9.45
C GLU A 179 31.47 19.90 -8.97
N ASN A 180 32.63 19.71 -9.59
CA ASN A 180 33.89 20.33 -9.16
C ASN A 180 33.87 21.86 -9.20
N GLU A 181 33.16 22.48 -10.14
CA GLU A 181 33.09 23.93 -10.31
C GLU A 181 31.64 24.46 -10.19
N ILE A 182 30.95 23.99 -9.16
CA ILE A 182 29.57 24.46 -8.90
C ILE A 182 29.58 25.96 -8.58
N THR A 183 28.71 26.70 -9.23
CA THR A 183 28.41 28.11 -8.93
C THR A 183 26.99 28.26 -8.42
N LEU A 184 26.71 29.35 -7.71
CA LEU A 184 25.36 29.62 -7.25
C LEU A 184 24.34 29.64 -8.39
N THR A 185 24.71 30.32 -9.50
CA THR A 185 23.83 30.45 -10.67
C THR A 185 23.58 29.08 -11.32
N LYS A 186 24.60 28.22 -11.43
CA LYS A 186 24.45 26.85 -11.95
C LYS A 186 23.52 26.02 -11.05
N LEU A 187 23.74 26.08 -9.74
CA LEU A 187 22.86 25.40 -8.79
C LEU A 187 21.42 25.89 -8.87
N SER A 188 21.23 27.21 -8.97
CA SER A 188 19.91 27.83 -9.10
C SER A 188 19.17 27.35 -10.35
N GLN A 189 19.85 27.24 -11.47
CA GLN A 189 19.31 26.67 -12.72
C GLN A 189 18.91 25.20 -12.55
N MET A 190 19.76 24.39 -11.92
CA MET A 190 19.47 22.96 -11.70
C MET A 190 18.23 22.72 -10.85
N ILE A 191 17.96 23.57 -9.86
CA ILE A 191 16.78 23.44 -8.97
C ILE A 191 15.58 24.29 -9.39
N GLY A 192 15.68 25.00 -10.53
CA GLY A 192 14.59 25.82 -11.07
C GLY A 192 14.20 26.99 -10.16
N LEU A 193 15.18 27.66 -9.58
CA LEU A 193 15.04 28.86 -8.74
C LEU A 193 15.95 29.99 -9.20
N CYS A 194 15.65 31.24 -8.79
CA CYS A 194 16.65 32.31 -8.91
C CYS A 194 17.67 32.25 -7.76
N ASP A 195 18.83 32.92 -7.95
CA ASP A 195 19.93 32.91 -6.97
C ASP A 195 19.51 33.35 -5.58
N ARG A 196 18.64 34.35 -5.46
CA ARG A 196 18.11 34.82 -4.19
C ARG A 196 17.28 33.75 -3.49
N GLN A 197 16.40 33.06 -4.22
CA GLN A 197 15.56 31.98 -3.67
C GLN A 197 16.44 30.79 -3.27
N THR A 198 17.45 30.44 -4.07
CA THR A 198 18.42 29.39 -3.76
C THR A 198 19.18 29.71 -2.47
N GLN A 199 19.69 30.92 -2.30
CA GLN A 199 20.35 31.35 -1.07
C GLN A 199 19.42 31.26 0.14
N SER A 200 18.17 31.70 0.00
CA SER A 200 17.15 31.60 1.07
C SER A 200 16.87 30.16 1.44
N LEU A 201 16.77 29.27 0.45
CA LEU A 201 16.55 27.83 0.66
C LEU A 201 17.73 27.18 1.38
N LEU A 202 18.97 27.45 0.94
CA LEU A 202 20.18 26.95 1.59
C LEU A 202 20.26 27.42 3.05
N LYS A 203 20.01 28.72 3.31
CA LYS A 203 20.05 29.27 4.64
C LYS A 203 18.99 28.64 5.56
N LYS A 204 17.77 28.45 5.04
CA LYS A 204 16.65 27.88 5.78
C LYS A 204 16.90 26.43 6.20
N TYR A 205 17.42 25.58 5.30
CA TYR A 205 17.49 24.14 5.52
C TYR A 205 18.87 23.64 5.91
N TYR A 206 19.95 24.30 5.46
CA TYR A 206 21.34 23.94 5.81
C TYR A 206 21.96 24.88 6.84
N GLY A 207 21.26 25.98 7.20
CA GLY A 207 21.79 26.98 8.12
C GLY A 207 22.96 27.81 7.56
N LYS A 208 23.37 27.56 6.32
CA LYS A 208 24.61 28.05 5.69
C LYS A 208 24.35 28.71 4.35
N SER A 209 25.21 29.64 3.96
CA SER A 209 25.23 30.22 2.61
C SER A 209 25.88 29.25 1.61
N PHE A 210 25.66 29.47 0.32
CA PHE A 210 26.34 28.73 -0.76
C PHE A 210 27.85 28.70 -0.59
N ARG A 211 28.47 29.84 -0.22
CA ARG A 211 29.93 29.94 -0.03
C ARG A 211 30.43 29.11 1.13
N GLU A 212 29.69 29.09 2.23
CA GLU A 212 30.03 28.29 3.42
C GLU A 212 29.96 26.80 3.12
N ILE A 213 28.91 26.35 2.45
CA ILE A 213 28.76 24.93 2.06
C ILE A 213 29.88 24.53 1.08
N LYS A 214 30.17 25.38 0.06
CA LYS A 214 31.22 25.12 -0.93
C LYS A 214 32.60 25.02 -0.26
N LYS A 215 32.89 25.90 0.70
CA LYS A 215 34.16 25.87 1.44
C LYS A 215 34.32 24.59 2.27
N GLU A 216 33.25 24.13 2.90
CA GLU A 216 33.26 22.89 3.70
C GLU A 216 33.38 21.63 2.83
N SER A 217 32.84 21.65 1.63
CA SER A 217 33.01 20.55 0.68
C SER A 217 34.42 20.46 0.07
N GLY A 218 35.37 21.33 0.48
CA GLY A 218 36.77 21.33 0.02
C GLY A 218 36.97 21.85 -1.40
N ARG A 219 36.06 22.68 -1.90
CA ARG A 219 36.01 23.16 -3.30
C ARG A 219 35.99 24.67 -3.46
#